data_690956d6b8c09721109fee0a7bf0b401
#
_entry.id   690956d6b8c09721109fee0a7bf0b401
#
_cell.length_a   1.000
_cell.length_b   1.000
_cell.length_c   1.000
_cell.angle_alpha   90.00
_cell.angle_beta   90.00
_cell.angle_gamma   90.00
#
_symmetry.space_group_name_H-M   'P 1'
#
loop_
_entity.id
_entity.type
_entity.pdbx_description
1 polymer ?
#
loop_
_entity_poly.entity_id
_entity_poly.type
_entity_poly.pdbx_seq_one_letter_code
_entity_poly.pdbx_strand_id
1 'polypeptide(L)'
;GRFQPSEPAGEYLPYLERLDENDYRRFYRDMVRVRAFDHEAANLQRQGQLGLWVPSHGQEGAQVGSAYAARPQDNIFPSYREHVIGMIRGIDPVGIMGLLRGVTHGGWDPTDPA
;
A
#
# COMPACT_ATOMS: atom_id res chain seq x y z
N GLY A 1 -4.23 -19.19 -16.85
CA GLY A 1 -2.94 -19.44 -17.48
C GLY A 1 -1.81 -19.15 -16.53
N ARG A 2 -0.70 -19.88 -16.62
CA ARG A 2 0.51 -19.58 -15.84
C ARG A 2 1.06 -18.22 -16.31
N PHE A 3 1.37 -17.37 -15.34
CA PHE A 3 2.13 -16.16 -15.60
C PHE A 3 3.50 -16.54 -16.18
N GLN A 4 3.81 -15.99 -17.35
CA GLN A 4 5.15 -16.12 -17.94
C GLN A 4 5.80 -14.72 -17.91
N PRO A 5 6.83 -14.50 -17.08
CA PRO A 5 7.51 -13.25 -17.06
C PRO A 5 8.24 -13.03 -18.39
N SER A 6 8.39 -11.76 -18.79
CA SER A 6 9.27 -11.39 -19.90
C SER A 6 10.71 -11.81 -19.62
N GLU A 7 11.54 -12.03 -20.66
CA GLU A 7 12.94 -12.42 -20.48
C GLU A 7 13.71 -11.58 -19.44
N PRO A 8 13.59 -10.24 -19.41
CA PRO A 8 14.27 -9.43 -18.38
C PRO A 8 13.83 -9.74 -16.96
N ALA A 9 12.65 -10.33 -16.76
CA ALA A 9 12.12 -10.71 -15.44
C ALA A 9 12.43 -12.17 -15.07
N GLY A 10 13.09 -12.92 -15.95
CA GLY A 10 13.42 -14.34 -15.74
C GLY A 10 14.31 -14.59 -14.51
N GLU A 11 15.18 -13.64 -14.18
CA GLU A 11 16.04 -13.69 -12.99
C GLU A 11 15.25 -13.70 -11.67
N TYR A 12 13.99 -13.22 -11.68
CA TYR A 12 13.11 -13.18 -10.50
C TYR A 12 12.26 -14.44 -10.34
N LEU A 13 12.27 -15.37 -11.30
CA LEU A 13 11.50 -16.62 -11.22
C LEU A 13 11.69 -17.39 -9.91
N PRO A 14 12.91 -17.57 -9.37
CA PRO A 14 13.10 -18.30 -8.12
C PRO A 14 12.37 -17.67 -6.92
N TYR A 15 12.12 -16.38 -6.96
CA TYR A 15 11.32 -15.69 -5.92
C TYR A 15 9.83 -15.94 -6.09
N LEU A 16 9.35 -15.99 -7.34
CA LEU A 16 7.94 -16.28 -7.66
C LEU A 16 7.56 -17.72 -7.35
N GLU A 17 8.47 -18.67 -7.53
CA GLU A 17 8.27 -20.07 -7.22
C GLU A 17 8.03 -20.36 -5.73
N ARG A 18 8.40 -19.43 -4.85
CA ARG A 18 8.17 -19.51 -3.41
C ARG A 18 6.75 -19.09 -3.02
N LEU A 19 6.00 -18.47 -3.93
CA LEU A 19 4.66 -17.96 -3.69
C LEU A 19 3.64 -19.08 -4.02
N ASP A 20 2.68 -19.24 -3.14
CA ASP A 20 1.54 -20.13 -3.36
C ASP A 20 0.30 -19.39 -3.86
N GLU A 21 -0.78 -20.13 -4.12
CA GLU A 21 -2.04 -19.54 -4.60
C GLU A 21 -2.64 -18.58 -3.59
N ASN A 22 -2.46 -18.81 -2.28
CA ASN A 22 -2.97 -17.93 -1.24
C ASN A 22 -2.22 -16.58 -1.24
N ASP A 23 -0.91 -16.59 -1.51
CA ASP A 23 -0.13 -15.39 -1.66
C ASP A 23 -0.64 -14.53 -2.82
N TYR A 24 -0.87 -15.13 -3.99
CA TYR A 24 -1.41 -14.41 -5.14
C TYR A 24 -2.81 -13.86 -4.88
N ARG A 25 -3.68 -14.62 -4.21
CA ARG A 25 -5.02 -14.17 -3.81
C ARG A 25 -4.94 -12.99 -2.84
N ARG A 26 -4.02 -13.05 -1.89
CA ARG A 26 -3.78 -12.00 -0.92
C ARG A 26 -3.30 -10.71 -1.61
N PHE A 27 -2.31 -10.80 -2.50
CA PHE A 27 -1.82 -9.67 -3.26
C PHE A 27 -2.92 -9.04 -4.11
N TYR A 28 -3.68 -9.84 -4.82
CA TYR A 28 -4.79 -9.36 -5.64
C TYR A 28 -5.86 -8.65 -4.79
N ARG A 29 -6.27 -9.28 -3.70
CA ARG A 29 -7.24 -8.67 -2.76
C ARG A 29 -6.75 -7.31 -2.28
N ASP A 30 -5.49 -7.21 -1.90
CA ASP A 30 -4.95 -5.97 -1.34
C ASP A 30 -4.77 -4.91 -2.43
N MET A 31 -4.42 -5.28 -3.67
CA MET A 31 -4.43 -4.34 -4.79
C MET A 31 -5.84 -3.79 -5.07
N VAL A 32 -6.88 -4.63 -5.00
CA VAL A 32 -8.28 -4.19 -5.17
C VAL A 32 -8.70 -3.25 -4.05
N ARG A 33 -8.36 -3.59 -2.79
CA ARG A 33 -8.65 -2.72 -1.62
C ARG A 33 -7.98 -1.36 -1.75
N VAL A 34 -6.72 -1.35 -2.13
CA VAL A 34 -5.94 -0.12 -2.36
C VAL A 34 -6.58 0.75 -3.43
N ARG A 35 -6.98 0.15 -4.54
CA ARG A 35 -7.65 0.89 -5.63
C ARG A 35 -8.97 1.48 -5.18
N ALA A 36 -9.76 0.74 -4.41
CA ALA A 36 -11.02 1.23 -3.86
C ALA A 36 -10.77 2.40 -2.88
N PHE A 37 -9.78 2.27 -2.02
CA PHE A 37 -9.37 3.32 -1.08
C PHE A 37 -8.90 4.59 -1.83
N ASP A 38 -8.07 4.43 -2.84
CA ASP A 38 -7.55 5.51 -3.66
C ASP A 38 -8.67 6.27 -4.39
N HIS A 39 -9.64 5.53 -4.92
CA HIS A 39 -10.82 6.11 -5.56
C HIS A 39 -11.65 6.94 -4.58
N GLU A 40 -11.91 6.41 -3.39
CA GLU A 40 -12.68 7.12 -2.36
C GLU A 40 -11.93 8.36 -1.85
N ALA A 41 -10.64 8.27 -1.64
CA ALA A 41 -9.81 9.40 -1.24
C ALA A 41 -9.84 10.53 -2.30
N ALA A 42 -9.76 10.17 -3.58
CA ALA A 42 -9.88 11.14 -4.66
C ALA A 42 -11.26 11.82 -4.69
N ASN A 43 -12.33 11.07 -4.40
CA ASN A 43 -13.68 11.64 -4.26
C ASN A 43 -13.77 12.61 -3.08
N LEU A 44 -13.24 12.23 -1.93
CA LEU A 44 -13.20 13.10 -0.75
C LEU A 44 -12.39 14.37 -0.98
N GLN A 45 -11.29 14.29 -1.74
CA GLN A 45 -10.52 15.46 -2.13
C GLN A 45 -11.32 16.40 -3.03
N ARG A 46 -12.02 15.86 -4.03
CA ARG A 46 -12.89 16.66 -4.92
C ARG A 46 -14.02 17.35 -4.17
N GLN A 47 -14.48 16.77 -3.07
CA GLN A 47 -15.49 17.32 -2.18
C GLN A 47 -14.90 18.32 -1.15
N GLY A 48 -13.61 18.59 -1.19
CA GLY A 48 -12.93 19.46 -0.23
C GLY A 48 -12.78 18.87 1.18
N GLN A 49 -12.99 17.55 1.35
CA GLN A 49 -12.84 16.87 2.64
C GLN A 49 -11.39 16.51 2.94
N LEU A 50 -10.57 16.29 1.92
CA LEU A 50 -9.12 16.13 2.06
C LEU A 50 -8.42 17.34 1.46
N GLY A 51 -7.42 17.87 2.17
CA GLY A 51 -6.61 18.97 1.68
C GLY A 51 -5.69 18.58 0.53
N LEU A 52 -5.19 17.34 0.59
CA LEU A 52 -4.32 16.78 -0.43
C LEU A 52 -4.61 15.28 -0.56
N TRP A 53 -4.59 14.78 -1.77
CA TRP A 53 -4.50 13.37 -2.05
C TRP A 53 -3.58 13.13 -3.25
N VAL A 54 -2.62 12.23 -3.09
CA VAL A 54 -1.73 11.81 -4.16
C VAL A 54 -2.07 10.37 -4.52
N PRO A 55 -2.72 10.12 -5.66
CA PRO A 55 -3.15 8.78 -6.04
C PRO A 55 -1.99 7.80 -6.18
N SER A 56 -2.19 6.59 -5.69
CA SER A 56 -1.33 5.42 -5.92
C SER A 56 -1.76 4.61 -7.14
N HIS A 57 -2.78 5.07 -7.85
CA HIS A 57 -3.33 4.41 -9.03
C HIS A 57 -2.25 4.08 -10.06
N GLY A 58 -2.16 2.79 -10.44
CA GLY A 58 -1.13 2.26 -11.34
C GLY A 58 0.14 1.78 -10.62
N GLN A 59 0.28 2.01 -9.32
CA GLN A 59 1.41 1.54 -8.51
C GLN A 59 1.03 0.44 -7.51
N GLU A 60 -0.20 -0.06 -7.56
CA GLU A 60 -0.72 -1.02 -6.58
C GLU A 60 0.16 -2.26 -6.49
N GLY A 61 0.54 -2.83 -7.63
CA GLY A 61 1.40 -4.01 -7.68
C GLY A 61 2.79 -3.77 -7.10
N ALA A 62 3.39 -2.62 -7.40
CA ALA A 62 4.71 -2.25 -6.89
C ALA A 62 4.69 -2.07 -5.37
N GLN A 63 3.70 -1.35 -4.84
CA GLN A 63 3.60 -1.08 -3.41
C GLN A 63 3.20 -2.32 -2.61
N VAL A 64 2.22 -3.10 -3.08
CA VAL A 64 1.80 -4.35 -2.44
C VAL A 64 2.95 -5.36 -2.45
N GLY A 65 3.60 -5.56 -3.60
CA GLY A 65 4.73 -6.48 -3.73
C GLY A 65 5.89 -6.11 -2.82
N SER A 66 6.27 -4.84 -2.78
CA SER A 66 7.35 -4.34 -1.90
C SER A 66 7.02 -4.52 -0.43
N ALA A 67 5.77 -4.24 -0.03
CA ALA A 67 5.34 -4.38 1.35
C ALA A 67 5.39 -5.84 1.83
N TYR A 68 4.98 -6.78 0.98
CA TYR A 68 5.03 -8.22 1.30
C TYR A 68 6.44 -8.82 1.22
N ALA A 69 7.35 -8.23 0.45
CA ALA A 69 8.74 -8.64 0.40
C ALA A 69 9.55 -8.17 1.63
N ALA A 70 9.09 -7.11 2.30
CA ALA A 70 9.74 -6.59 3.49
C ALA A 70 9.49 -7.52 4.70
N ARG A 71 10.51 -7.69 5.54
CA ARG A 71 10.42 -8.46 6.78
C ARG A 71 9.79 -7.60 7.90
N PRO A 72 9.19 -8.19 8.94
CA PRO A 72 8.58 -7.44 10.04
C PRO A 72 9.53 -6.43 10.71
N GLN A 73 10.81 -6.78 10.82
CA GLN A 73 11.85 -5.93 11.44
C GLN A 73 12.43 -4.86 10.51
N ASP A 74 12.10 -4.87 9.23
CA ASP A 74 12.63 -3.88 8.30
C ASP A 74 11.98 -2.52 8.53
N ASN A 75 12.79 -1.47 8.59
CA ASN A 75 12.31 -0.09 8.63
C ASN A 75 12.07 0.39 7.20
N ILE A 76 10.92 0.99 6.95
CA ILE A 76 10.52 1.50 5.65
C ILE A 76 10.33 3.00 5.76
N PHE A 77 10.95 3.75 4.87
CA PHE A 77 10.86 5.20 4.78
C PHE A 77 10.14 5.58 3.49
N PRO A 78 8.79 5.57 3.49
CA PRO A 78 8.00 5.86 2.30
C PRO A 78 8.04 7.34 1.97
N SER A 79 7.83 7.68 0.72
CA SER A 79 7.53 9.04 0.32
C SER A 79 6.02 9.32 0.43
N TYR A 80 5.57 10.46 -0.09
CA TYR A 80 4.19 10.93 0.03
C TYR A 80 3.13 10.07 -0.68
N ARG A 81 3.55 9.13 -1.52
CA ARG A 81 2.66 8.28 -2.33
C ARG A 81 2.54 6.84 -1.83
N GLU A 82 3.50 6.36 -1.06
CA GLU A 82 3.61 4.95 -0.68
C GLU A 82 2.81 4.60 0.59
N HIS A 83 1.66 5.22 0.79
CA HIS A 83 0.78 4.94 1.94
C HIS A 83 0.21 3.51 1.96
N VAL A 84 0.16 2.84 0.79
CA VAL A 84 -0.25 1.43 0.69
C VAL A 84 0.64 0.50 1.50
N ILE A 85 1.94 0.76 1.50
CA ILE A 85 2.91 -0.02 2.29
C ILE A 85 2.55 0.06 3.78
N GLY A 86 2.20 1.25 4.26
CA GLY A 86 1.74 1.45 5.62
C GLY A 86 0.47 0.66 5.93
N MET A 87 -0.52 0.67 5.03
CA MET A 87 -1.77 -0.08 5.19
C MET A 87 -1.52 -1.59 5.31
N ILE A 88 -0.63 -2.15 4.49
CA ILE A 88 -0.30 -3.58 4.54
C ILE A 88 0.45 -3.93 5.83
N ARG A 89 1.21 -2.99 6.36
CA ARG A 89 1.92 -3.15 7.64
C ARG A 89 1.06 -2.83 8.87
N GLY A 90 -0.23 -2.58 8.68
CA GLY A 90 -1.20 -2.44 9.77
C GLY A 90 -1.57 -1.01 10.15
N ILE A 91 -1.13 0.00 9.41
CA ILE A 91 -1.62 1.37 9.63
C ILE A 91 -3.10 1.42 9.20
N ASP A 92 -3.94 1.95 10.08
CA ASP A 92 -5.36 2.12 9.81
C ASP A 92 -5.58 3.13 8.67
N PRO A 93 -6.27 2.73 7.58
CA PRO A 93 -6.63 3.63 6.49
C PRO A 93 -7.41 4.87 6.94
N VAL A 94 -8.24 4.76 7.97
CA VAL A 94 -8.98 5.89 8.56
C VAL A 94 -8.02 6.89 9.19
N GLY A 95 -6.95 6.42 9.84
CA GLY A 95 -5.89 7.28 10.36
C GLY A 95 -5.18 8.07 9.27
N ILE A 96 -4.90 7.45 8.12
CA ILE A 96 -4.31 8.12 6.94
C ILE A 96 -5.24 9.22 6.44
N MET A 97 -6.55 8.93 6.31
CA MET A 97 -7.54 9.92 5.90
C MET A 97 -7.64 11.08 6.90
N GLY A 98 -7.65 10.78 8.19
CA GLY A 98 -7.69 11.78 9.26
C GLY A 98 -6.49 12.73 9.23
N LEU A 99 -5.29 12.18 9.00
CA LEU A 99 -4.08 12.97 8.82
C LEU A 99 -4.19 13.94 7.63
N LEU A 100 -4.62 13.43 6.48
CA LEU A 100 -4.75 14.21 5.25
C LEU A 100 -5.91 15.21 5.28
N ARG A 101 -6.89 14.98 6.13
CA ARG A 101 -7.95 15.93 6.44
C ARG A 101 -7.50 17.02 7.44
N GLY A 102 -6.41 16.77 8.17
CA GLY A 102 -5.89 17.69 9.19
C GLY A 102 -6.65 17.64 10.52
N VAL A 103 -7.37 16.55 10.80
CA VAL A 103 -8.15 16.39 12.07
C VAL A 103 -7.47 15.49 13.10
N THR A 104 -6.50 14.69 12.67
CA THR A 104 -5.73 13.80 13.56
C THR A 104 -4.26 13.75 13.12
N HIS A 105 -3.41 13.17 13.97
CA HIS A 105 -2.01 12.88 13.66
C HIS A 105 -1.83 11.51 12.98
N GLY A 106 -2.88 10.95 12.36
CA GLY A 106 -2.80 9.64 11.68
C GLY A 106 -2.63 8.45 12.63
N GLY A 107 -2.96 8.64 13.90
CA GLY A 107 -2.73 7.62 14.95
C GLY A 107 -1.33 7.67 15.56
N TRP A 108 -0.47 8.58 15.09
CA TRP A 108 0.83 8.79 15.72
C TRP A 108 0.72 9.75 16.91
N ASP A 109 1.21 9.35 18.05
CA ASP A 109 1.32 10.17 19.25
C ASP A 109 2.79 10.48 19.51
N PRO A 110 3.22 11.76 19.39
CA PRO A 110 4.62 12.12 19.63
C PRO A 110 5.05 11.98 21.10
N THR A 111 4.09 11.79 22.00
CA THR A 111 4.34 11.61 23.44
C THR A 111 4.35 10.14 23.87
N ASP A 112 3.93 9.23 22.99
CA ASP A 112 4.00 7.79 23.21
C ASP A 112 5.36 7.25 22.76
N PRO A 113 6.18 6.74 23.68
CA PRO A 113 7.53 6.23 23.36
C PRO A 113 7.53 4.84 22.71
N ALA A 114 6.37 4.25 22.40
CA ALA A 114 6.27 2.90 21.86
C ALA A 114 6.70 2.79 20.40
#